data_60afb3f8087e8f19b6590162f441b4f9
#
_entry.id   60afb3f8087e8f19b6590162f441b4f9
#
_cell.length_a   1.000
_cell.length_b   1.000
_cell.length_c   1.000
_cell.angle_alpha   90.00
_cell.angle_beta   90.00
_cell.angle_gamma   90.00
#
_symmetry.space_group_name_H-M   'P 1'
#
loop_
_entity.id
_entity.type
_entity.pdbx_description
1 polymer ?
#
loop_
_entity_poly.entity_id
_entity_poly.type
_entity_poly.pdbx_seq_one_letter_code
_entity_poly.pdbx_strand_id
1 'polypeptide(L)'
;APEALFSRISRSKVYGKTGIQIMNFNSLFQLDTLRRNHDSALEAADKILFMPDALSYMLTGEMVTEYTIASTAQLVNAQTRRLEPELLKAVGLSEKNFGRFVFPGEKVGVLTEEVQKITGLGAFPVIAVAGHDTASAVAAVPALARTLAYVRRGTRPLLGVETDAPVINAETEALNFTNEGGVEGTIRLLKNICGMWLLERCRLNWGDTSYPVLICEADACEPFRSLINPDDDCFANPADMEKAIAEYCRATGQAVPEKRGLVVR
;
A
#
# COMPACT_ATOMS: atom_id res chain seq x y z
N ALA A 1 0.66 -16.98 -3.09
CA ALA A 1 1.55 -16.68 -1.95
C ALA A 1 0.79 -16.56 -0.62
N PRO A 2 -0.31 -15.76 -0.48
CA PRO A 2 -1.01 -15.64 0.80
C PRO A 2 -1.54 -16.96 1.35
N GLU A 3 -2.08 -17.84 0.52
CA GLU A 3 -2.64 -19.13 0.91
C GLU A 3 -1.64 -20.02 1.64
N ALA A 4 -0.38 -20.02 1.20
CA ALA A 4 0.69 -20.80 1.85
C ALA A 4 1.02 -20.29 3.26
N LEU A 5 0.87 -19.00 3.52
CA LEU A 5 0.99 -18.44 4.85
C LEU A 5 -0.27 -18.72 5.67
N PHE A 6 -1.46 -18.58 5.07
CA PHE A 6 -2.73 -18.78 5.74
C PHE A 6 -3.01 -20.22 6.16
N SER A 7 -2.28 -21.21 5.62
CA SER A 7 -2.29 -22.58 6.16
C SER A 7 -1.61 -22.69 7.53
N ARG A 8 -0.79 -21.70 7.95
CA ARG A 8 -0.04 -21.68 9.22
C ARG A 8 -0.57 -20.65 10.23
N ILE A 9 -1.14 -19.55 9.73
CA ILE A 9 -1.75 -18.49 10.54
C ILE A 9 -2.99 -17.96 9.82
N SER A 10 -4.13 -17.91 10.50
CA SER A 10 -5.39 -17.52 9.84
C SER A 10 -5.35 -16.06 9.32
N ARG A 11 -6.06 -15.82 8.22
CA ARG A 11 -6.23 -14.50 7.61
C ARG A 11 -6.72 -13.47 8.63
N SER A 12 -7.78 -13.78 9.36
CA SER A 12 -8.36 -12.88 10.37
C SER A 12 -7.39 -12.58 11.52
N LYS A 13 -6.50 -13.52 11.87
CA LYS A 13 -5.46 -13.28 12.87
C LYS A 13 -4.41 -12.29 12.35
N VAL A 14 -3.97 -12.43 11.10
CA VAL A 14 -3.05 -11.48 10.47
C VAL A 14 -3.67 -10.10 10.41
N TYR A 15 -4.92 -10.02 9.91
CA TYR A 15 -5.65 -8.76 9.84
C TYR A 15 -5.91 -8.17 11.23
N GLY A 16 -6.37 -8.95 12.17
CA GLY A 16 -6.67 -8.53 13.55
C GLY A 16 -5.46 -7.92 14.30
N LYS A 17 -4.25 -8.38 13.96
CA LYS A 17 -3.02 -7.82 14.52
C LYS A 17 -2.56 -6.56 13.80
N THR A 18 -2.62 -6.55 12.49
CA THR A 18 -2.00 -5.50 11.67
C THR A 18 -2.99 -4.45 11.18
N GLY A 19 -4.25 -4.81 11.00
CA GLY A 19 -5.26 -3.96 10.37
C GLY A 19 -4.97 -3.67 8.90
N ILE A 20 -3.99 -4.33 8.29
CA ILE A 20 -3.54 -4.04 6.93
C ILE A 20 -4.31 -4.88 5.91
N GLN A 21 -4.81 -4.22 4.87
CA GLN A 21 -5.42 -4.85 3.71
C GLN A 21 -4.56 -6.01 3.17
N ILE A 22 -5.19 -7.16 2.92
CA ILE A 22 -4.49 -8.32 2.37
C ILE A 22 -4.24 -8.10 0.88
N MET A 23 -2.98 -7.99 0.50
CA MET A 23 -2.52 -7.88 -0.89
C MET A 23 -1.33 -8.79 -1.12
N ASN A 24 -1.29 -9.47 -2.26
CA ASN A 24 -0.26 -10.46 -2.61
C ASN A 24 1.17 -9.93 -2.53
N PHE A 25 1.35 -8.63 -2.67
CA PHE A 25 2.66 -7.97 -2.68
C PHE A 25 3.07 -7.38 -1.33
N ASN A 26 2.28 -7.55 -0.25
CA ASN A 26 2.73 -7.11 1.07
C ASN A 26 3.98 -7.88 1.50
N SER A 27 4.89 -7.19 2.16
CA SER A 27 6.22 -7.74 2.48
C SER A 27 6.17 -9.05 3.27
N LEU A 28 5.16 -9.24 4.13
CA LEU A 28 4.93 -10.49 4.86
C LEU A 28 4.87 -11.69 3.89
N PHE A 29 4.11 -11.58 2.79
CA PHE A 29 3.97 -12.68 1.81
C PHE A 29 5.19 -12.83 0.91
N GLN A 30 5.89 -11.74 0.63
CA GLN A 30 7.14 -11.79 -0.11
C GLN A 30 8.23 -12.52 0.71
N LEU A 31 8.39 -12.16 1.98
CA LEU A 31 9.33 -12.80 2.90
C LEU A 31 9.01 -14.29 3.10
N ASP A 32 7.72 -14.64 3.22
CA ASP A 32 7.30 -16.04 3.25
C ASP A 32 7.70 -16.80 1.98
N THR A 33 7.53 -16.17 0.84
CA THR A 33 7.88 -16.79 -0.46
C THR A 33 9.39 -16.97 -0.59
N LEU A 34 10.18 -15.94 -0.29
CA LEU A 34 11.65 -16.01 -0.33
C LEU A 34 12.16 -17.10 0.58
N ARG A 35 11.64 -17.18 1.83
CA ARG A 35 12.02 -18.21 2.77
C ARG A 35 11.71 -19.62 2.27
N ARG A 36 10.51 -19.86 1.74
CA ARG A 36 10.10 -21.17 1.21
C ARG A 36 10.93 -21.58 -0.01
N ASN A 37 11.42 -20.62 -0.77
CA ASN A 37 12.28 -20.85 -1.92
C ASN A 37 13.77 -20.94 -1.55
N HIS A 38 14.12 -20.90 -0.26
CA HIS A 38 15.50 -20.89 0.20
C HIS A 38 16.36 -19.81 -0.48
N ASP A 39 15.80 -18.60 -0.54
CA ASP A 39 16.51 -17.48 -1.16
C ASP A 39 17.79 -17.15 -0.40
N SER A 40 18.92 -17.26 -1.09
CA SER A 40 20.24 -17.13 -0.48
C SER A 40 20.51 -15.72 0.07
N ALA A 41 19.90 -14.68 -0.50
CA ALA A 41 20.05 -13.32 0.01
C ALA A 41 19.32 -13.17 1.36
N LEU A 42 18.11 -13.73 1.49
CA LEU A 42 17.39 -13.71 2.77
C LEU A 42 18.09 -14.57 3.83
N GLU A 43 18.63 -15.72 3.46
CA GLU A 43 19.35 -16.62 4.39
C GLU A 43 20.65 -16.00 4.90
N ALA A 44 21.35 -15.21 4.06
CA ALA A 44 22.58 -14.51 4.41
C ALA A 44 22.35 -13.15 5.09
N ALA A 45 21.13 -12.62 5.06
CA ALA A 45 20.84 -11.27 5.55
C ALA A 45 20.93 -11.19 7.07
N ASP A 46 21.79 -10.31 7.59
CA ASP A 46 21.76 -9.88 9.00
C ASP A 46 20.58 -8.93 9.24
N LYS A 47 20.35 -7.99 8.32
CA LYS A 47 19.29 -6.97 8.42
C LYS A 47 18.45 -6.88 7.14
N ILE A 48 17.19 -6.56 7.33
CA ILE A 48 16.24 -6.24 6.28
C ILE A 48 15.86 -4.77 6.44
N LEU A 49 16.04 -3.99 5.39
CA LEU A 49 15.67 -2.58 5.35
C LEU A 49 14.57 -2.37 4.31
N PHE A 50 13.59 -1.56 4.64
CA PHE A 50 12.66 -1.04 3.63
C PHE A 50 13.38 -0.07 2.71
N MET A 51 12.87 0.13 1.50
CA MET A 51 13.56 0.98 0.51
C MET A 51 13.88 2.40 1.02
N PRO A 52 12.96 3.12 1.71
CA PRO A 52 13.30 4.42 2.29
C PRO A 52 14.38 4.33 3.38
N ASP A 53 14.35 3.25 4.16
CA ASP A 53 15.34 3.01 5.22
C ASP A 53 16.72 2.69 4.63
N ALA A 54 16.75 1.98 3.50
CA ALA A 54 18.00 1.71 2.78
C ALA A 54 18.64 3.00 2.25
N LEU A 55 17.85 3.97 1.79
CA LEU A 55 18.35 5.30 1.41
C LEU A 55 18.90 6.06 2.62
N SER A 56 18.20 6.01 3.74
CA SER A 56 18.67 6.60 4.99
C SER A 56 19.99 5.96 5.48
N TYR A 57 20.10 4.64 5.33
CA TYR A 57 21.34 3.89 5.61
C TYR A 57 22.50 4.35 4.72
N MET A 58 22.28 4.52 3.42
CA MET A 58 23.32 5.02 2.49
C MET A 58 23.82 6.42 2.87
N LEU A 59 22.97 7.24 3.48
CA LEU A 59 23.34 8.58 3.93
C LEU A 59 24.05 8.59 5.29
N THR A 60 23.69 7.66 6.19
CA THR A 60 24.09 7.75 7.61
C THR A 60 24.89 6.57 8.11
N GLY A 61 24.86 5.43 7.44
CA GLY A 61 25.37 4.16 7.96
C GLY A 61 24.50 3.53 9.07
N GLU A 62 23.38 4.17 9.46
CA GLU A 62 22.50 3.71 10.52
C GLU A 62 21.36 2.86 9.96
N MET A 63 21.20 1.66 10.51
CA MET A 63 20.11 0.75 10.11
C MET A 63 18.88 1.01 10.96
N VAL A 64 17.87 1.57 10.36
CA VAL A 64 16.58 1.88 11.01
C VAL A 64 15.43 1.13 10.34
N THR A 65 14.28 1.14 11.00
CA THR A 65 12.99 0.68 10.50
C THR A 65 11.98 1.78 10.80
N GLU A 66 11.61 2.54 9.79
CA GLU A 66 10.69 3.66 9.94
C GLU A 66 9.24 3.15 9.99
N TYR A 67 8.48 3.67 10.95
CA TYR A 67 7.15 3.18 11.32
C TYR A 67 6.14 3.22 10.17
N THR A 68 6.07 4.32 9.42
CA THR A 68 4.99 4.48 8.41
C THR A 68 5.14 3.49 7.26
N ILE A 69 6.37 3.27 6.77
CA ILE A 69 6.61 2.28 5.73
C ILE A 69 6.51 0.85 6.30
N ALA A 70 7.04 0.59 7.49
CA ALA A 70 6.95 -0.70 8.12
C ALA A 70 5.50 -1.13 8.39
N SER A 71 4.61 -0.19 8.72
CA SER A 71 3.20 -0.47 8.98
C SER A 71 2.50 -1.12 7.77
N THR A 72 2.89 -0.75 6.54
CA THR A 72 2.29 -1.30 5.31
C THR A 72 2.71 -2.73 4.99
N ALA A 73 3.75 -3.22 5.65
CA ALA A 73 4.36 -4.51 5.37
C ALA A 73 3.59 -5.73 5.90
N GLN A 74 2.52 -5.51 6.67
CA GLN A 74 1.83 -6.55 7.48
C GLN A 74 2.73 -7.24 8.51
N LEU A 75 3.71 -6.54 9.05
CA LEU A 75 4.65 -7.01 10.08
C LEU A 75 4.53 -6.24 11.39
N VAL A 76 3.80 -5.12 11.40
CA VAL A 76 3.63 -4.24 12.55
C VAL A 76 2.27 -4.48 13.18
N ASN A 77 2.23 -4.61 14.49
CA ASN A 77 0.99 -4.64 15.26
C ASN A 77 0.43 -3.21 15.35
N ALA A 78 -0.81 -3.03 14.88
CA ALA A 78 -1.44 -1.72 14.79
C ALA A 78 -1.67 -1.06 16.16
N GLN A 79 -1.91 -1.85 17.21
CA GLN A 79 -2.16 -1.34 18.58
C GLN A 79 -0.85 -0.95 19.26
N THR A 80 0.17 -1.81 19.21
CA THR A 80 1.44 -1.56 19.88
C THR A 80 2.38 -0.68 19.07
N ARG A 81 2.13 -0.55 17.77
CA ARG A 81 2.99 0.18 16.80
C ARG A 81 4.42 -0.34 16.77
N ARG A 82 4.59 -1.65 16.98
CA ARG A 82 5.88 -2.36 16.97
C ARG A 82 5.78 -3.59 16.07
N LEU A 83 6.90 -4.10 15.67
CA LEU A 83 6.96 -5.38 14.96
C LEU A 83 6.21 -6.45 15.76
N GLU A 84 5.43 -7.27 15.06
CA GLU A 84 4.64 -8.36 15.67
C GLU A 84 5.44 -9.65 15.69
N PRO A 85 5.91 -10.11 16.86
CA PRO A 85 6.80 -11.26 16.96
C PRO A 85 6.21 -12.55 16.38
N GLU A 86 4.89 -12.74 16.49
CA GLU A 86 4.22 -13.92 15.96
C GLU A 86 4.25 -13.96 14.43
N LEU A 87 4.05 -12.81 13.77
CA LEU A 87 4.13 -12.71 12.32
C LEU A 87 5.57 -12.89 11.82
N LEU A 88 6.53 -12.27 12.50
CA LEU A 88 7.95 -12.46 12.20
C LEU A 88 8.33 -13.95 12.31
N LYS A 89 7.94 -14.61 13.39
CA LYS A 89 8.19 -16.03 13.58
C LYS A 89 7.56 -16.89 12.48
N ALA A 90 6.36 -16.53 12.01
CA ALA A 90 5.68 -17.27 10.95
C ALA A 90 6.46 -17.27 9.62
N VAL A 91 7.25 -16.24 9.37
CA VAL A 91 8.16 -16.13 8.21
C VAL A 91 9.62 -16.39 8.58
N GLY A 92 9.87 -16.90 9.81
CA GLY A 92 11.18 -17.31 10.33
C GLY A 92 12.17 -16.19 10.59
N LEU A 93 11.65 -15.04 10.88
CA LEU A 93 12.39 -13.84 11.26
C LEU A 93 12.14 -13.50 12.73
N SER A 94 12.85 -12.52 13.21
CA SER A 94 12.71 -11.90 14.52
C SER A 94 12.99 -10.41 14.44
N GLU A 95 12.72 -9.66 15.49
CA GLU A 95 13.04 -8.22 15.55
C GLU A 95 14.53 -7.94 15.31
N LYS A 96 15.42 -8.88 15.58
CA LYS A 96 16.86 -8.75 15.33
C LYS A 96 17.20 -8.57 13.85
N ASN A 97 16.35 -9.03 12.95
CA ASN A 97 16.52 -8.88 11.51
C ASN A 97 16.16 -7.50 10.98
N PHE A 98 15.70 -6.61 11.84
CA PHE A 98 15.32 -5.23 11.49
C PHE A 98 16.20 -4.23 12.21
N GLY A 99 16.23 -2.99 11.68
CA GLY A 99 16.96 -1.89 12.30
C GLY A 99 16.23 -1.33 13.53
N ARG A 100 16.85 -0.33 14.16
CA ARG A 100 16.25 0.42 15.26
C ARG A 100 14.93 1.06 14.79
N PHE A 101 13.86 0.84 15.52
CA PHE A 101 12.53 1.36 15.16
C PHE A 101 12.48 2.87 15.40
N VAL A 102 12.10 3.65 14.37
CA VAL A 102 12.01 5.11 14.43
C VAL A 102 10.67 5.61 13.92
N PHE A 103 10.27 6.78 14.40
CA PHE A 103 9.07 7.48 13.97
C PHE A 103 9.43 8.74 13.18
N PRO A 104 8.51 9.27 12.35
CA PRO A 104 8.71 10.55 11.68
C PRO A 104 9.08 11.65 12.69
N GLY A 105 10.09 12.46 12.36
CA GLY A 105 10.65 13.50 13.23
C GLY A 105 11.83 13.06 14.09
N GLU A 106 12.08 11.75 14.26
CA GLU A 106 13.23 11.26 15.02
C GLU A 106 14.54 11.36 14.21
N LYS A 107 15.62 11.59 14.91
CA LYS A 107 16.97 11.57 14.30
C LYS A 107 17.36 10.13 13.96
N VAL A 108 17.68 9.88 12.68
CA VAL A 108 18.27 8.64 12.19
C VAL A 108 19.75 8.59 12.55
N GLY A 109 20.50 9.58 12.13
CA GLY A 109 21.94 9.68 12.33
C GLY A 109 22.47 11.02 11.84
N VAL A 110 23.72 11.05 11.42
CA VAL A 110 24.36 12.17 10.73
C VAL A 110 24.94 11.67 9.41
N LEU A 111 25.15 12.57 8.46
CA LEU A 111 25.80 12.21 7.19
C LEU A 111 27.15 11.55 7.44
N THR A 112 27.42 10.45 6.74
CA THR A 112 28.74 9.80 6.79
C THR A 112 29.82 10.72 6.25
N GLU A 113 31.09 10.52 6.63
CA GLU A 113 32.22 11.31 6.13
C GLU A 113 32.31 11.25 4.60
N GLU A 114 31.98 10.13 3.99
CA GLU A 114 31.97 9.95 2.54
C GLU A 114 30.94 10.89 1.89
N VAL A 115 29.69 10.88 2.39
CA VAL A 115 28.63 11.75 1.89
C VAL A 115 28.99 13.22 2.11
N GLN A 116 29.56 13.57 3.26
CA GLN A 116 30.04 14.94 3.53
C GLN A 116 31.11 15.40 2.51
N LYS A 117 32.05 14.53 2.18
CA LYS A 117 33.11 14.84 1.17
C LYS A 117 32.53 15.01 -0.23
N ILE A 118 31.58 14.14 -0.64
CA ILE A 118 30.96 14.19 -1.97
C ILE A 118 30.08 15.43 -2.14
N THR A 119 29.33 15.79 -1.10
CA THR A 119 28.35 16.88 -1.16
C THR A 119 28.89 18.24 -0.77
N GLY A 120 30.04 18.30 -0.08
CA GLY A 120 30.56 19.52 0.55
C GLY A 120 29.77 19.96 1.79
N LEU A 121 28.83 19.16 2.27
CA LEU A 121 28.06 19.44 3.48
C LEU A 121 28.82 19.01 4.73
N GLY A 122 28.49 19.61 5.87
CA GLY A 122 29.00 19.16 7.17
C GLY A 122 28.26 17.93 7.72
N ALA A 123 28.50 17.62 8.98
CA ALA A 123 27.86 16.55 9.71
C ALA A 123 26.39 16.88 10.03
N PHE A 124 25.57 17.09 9.02
CA PHE A 124 24.14 17.39 9.18
C PHE A 124 23.36 16.19 9.71
N PRO A 125 22.39 16.41 10.62
CA PRO A 125 21.51 15.36 11.07
C PRO A 125 20.56 14.93 9.94
N VAL A 126 20.34 13.63 9.83
CA VAL A 126 19.31 13.03 8.99
C VAL A 126 18.13 12.71 9.89
N ILE A 127 16.97 13.25 9.55
CA ILE A 127 15.72 13.10 10.30
C ILE A 127 14.80 12.14 9.54
N ALA A 128 14.20 11.19 10.25
CA ALA A 128 13.20 10.31 9.68
C ALA A 128 11.98 11.13 9.22
N VAL A 129 11.62 10.98 7.97
CA VAL A 129 10.33 11.44 7.43
C VAL A 129 9.34 10.28 7.45
N ALA A 130 8.08 10.52 7.13
CA ALA A 130 7.17 9.42 6.81
C ALA A 130 7.67 8.72 5.53
N GLY A 131 8.37 7.59 5.70
CA GLY A 131 9.00 6.84 4.61
C GLY A 131 8.00 6.26 3.60
N HIS A 132 6.75 6.05 4.03
CA HIS A 132 5.65 5.77 3.10
C HIS A 132 5.19 7.06 2.42
N ASP A 133 5.33 7.15 1.10
CA ASP A 133 5.01 8.32 0.29
C ASP A 133 3.60 8.86 0.51
N THR A 134 2.63 7.96 0.69
CA THR A 134 1.24 8.33 0.99
C THR A 134 1.10 8.97 2.37
N ALA A 135 1.87 8.52 3.37
CA ALA A 135 1.86 9.15 4.69
C ALA A 135 2.42 10.59 4.63
N SER A 136 3.51 10.78 3.90
CA SER A 136 4.06 12.11 3.64
C SER A 136 3.10 13.00 2.87
N ALA A 137 2.40 12.45 1.85
CA ALA A 137 1.42 13.20 1.08
C ALA A 137 0.21 13.64 1.92
N VAL A 138 -0.27 12.77 2.81
CA VAL A 138 -1.40 13.11 3.73
C VAL A 138 -0.97 14.16 4.74
N ALA A 139 0.23 14.03 5.31
CA ALA A 139 0.78 15.02 6.24
C ALA A 139 0.95 16.41 5.60
N ALA A 140 1.12 16.49 4.28
CA ALA A 140 1.26 17.75 3.54
C ALA A 140 -0.09 18.42 3.20
N VAL A 141 -1.23 17.77 3.46
CA VAL A 141 -2.55 18.36 3.18
C VAL A 141 -2.80 19.52 4.14
N PRO A 142 -3.11 20.75 3.64
CA PRO A 142 -3.37 21.91 4.49
C PRO A 142 -4.76 21.81 5.14
N ALA A 143 -4.93 20.87 6.07
CA ALA A 143 -6.18 20.68 6.77
C ALA A 143 -6.32 21.66 7.95
N LEU A 144 -7.51 22.23 8.10
CA LEU A 144 -7.84 23.12 9.23
C LEU A 144 -8.37 22.35 10.44
N ALA A 145 -8.67 21.07 10.31
CA ALA A 145 -9.21 20.21 11.35
C ALA A 145 -8.53 18.84 11.37
N ARG A 146 -8.49 18.20 12.55
CA ARG A 146 -7.94 16.83 12.70
C ARG A 146 -8.78 15.77 11.99
N THR A 147 -10.05 16.00 11.76
CA THR A 147 -10.95 15.11 11.02
C THR A 147 -10.92 15.49 9.55
N LEU A 148 -10.07 14.82 8.79
CA LEU A 148 -9.90 15.02 7.36
C LEU A 148 -10.24 13.73 6.62
N ALA A 149 -11.19 13.81 5.69
CA ALA A 149 -11.34 12.78 4.67
C ALA A 149 -10.57 13.24 3.41
N TYR A 150 -9.77 12.36 2.87
CA TYR A 150 -8.96 12.66 1.70
C TYR A 150 -9.17 11.62 0.61
N VAL A 151 -9.13 12.08 -0.64
CA VAL A 151 -9.12 11.22 -1.83
C VAL A 151 -7.81 11.48 -2.57
N ARG A 152 -6.95 10.48 -2.63
CA ARG A 152 -5.77 10.52 -3.50
C ARG A 152 -6.18 9.97 -4.87
N ARG A 153 -5.95 10.74 -5.92
CA ARG A 153 -6.09 10.30 -7.31
C ARG A 153 -4.73 9.86 -7.86
N GLY A 154 -4.71 8.76 -8.58
CA GLY A 154 -3.50 8.21 -9.21
C GLY A 154 -3.81 6.84 -9.81
N THR A 155 -2.78 6.08 -10.16
CA THR A 155 -2.91 4.71 -10.71
C THR A 155 -3.70 3.80 -9.76
N ARG A 156 -3.57 4.04 -8.45
CA ARG A 156 -4.38 3.41 -7.40
C ARG A 156 -4.99 4.51 -6.53
N PRO A 157 -6.21 4.95 -6.85
CA PRO A 157 -6.92 5.89 -6.00
C PRO A 157 -7.20 5.26 -4.64
N LEU A 158 -7.21 6.10 -3.63
CA LEU A 158 -7.58 5.70 -2.27
C LEU A 158 -8.46 6.77 -1.64
N LEU A 159 -9.36 6.31 -0.79
CA LEU A 159 -10.18 7.16 0.08
C LEU A 159 -9.80 6.83 1.53
N GLY A 160 -9.50 7.82 2.32
CA GLY A 160 -9.10 7.61 3.71
C GLY A 160 -9.45 8.75 4.64
N VAL A 161 -9.30 8.44 5.92
CA VAL A 161 -9.40 9.37 7.02
C VAL A 161 -8.23 9.14 7.98
N GLU A 162 -7.84 10.15 8.72
CA GLU A 162 -6.93 9.98 9.86
C GLU A 162 -7.72 9.75 11.14
N THR A 163 -7.26 8.80 11.96
CA THR A 163 -7.84 8.42 13.24
C THR A 163 -6.77 8.33 14.32
N ASP A 164 -7.13 8.51 15.60
CA ASP A 164 -6.17 8.41 16.71
C ASP A 164 -5.84 6.94 17.06
N ALA A 165 -6.70 6.00 16.67
CA ALA A 165 -6.56 4.58 16.95
C ALA A 165 -6.97 3.73 15.72
N PRO A 166 -6.43 2.52 15.58
CA PRO A 166 -6.80 1.63 14.49
C PRO A 166 -8.25 1.14 14.63
N VAL A 167 -8.95 1.07 13.50
CA VAL A 167 -10.31 0.53 13.41
C VAL A 167 -10.23 -0.87 12.79
N ILE A 168 -10.21 -1.88 13.64
CA ILE A 168 -10.03 -3.28 13.23
C ILE A 168 -11.21 -4.09 13.78
N ASN A 169 -12.08 -4.53 12.88
CA ASN A 169 -13.26 -5.36 13.19
C ASN A 169 -13.64 -6.22 11.98
N ALA A 170 -14.67 -7.04 12.13
CA ALA A 170 -15.12 -7.93 11.07
C ALA A 170 -15.60 -7.18 9.81
N GLU A 171 -16.18 -5.99 9.95
CA GLU A 171 -16.64 -5.18 8.83
C GLU A 171 -15.47 -4.58 8.05
N THR A 172 -14.48 -4.00 8.74
CA THR A 172 -13.28 -3.45 8.10
C THR A 172 -12.43 -4.54 7.44
N GLU A 173 -12.40 -5.76 8.01
CA GLU A 173 -11.79 -6.92 7.38
C GLU A 173 -12.53 -7.33 6.11
N ALA A 174 -13.86 -7.48 6.19
CA ALA A 174 -14.68 -7.90 5.05
C ALA A 174 -14.64 -6.89 3.89
N LEU A 175 -14.62 -5.59 4.21
CA LEU A 175 -14.52 -4.50 3.24
C LEU A 175 -13.06 -4.21 2.80
N ASN A 176 -12.10 -4.95 3.35
CA ASN A 176 -10.68 -4.86 3.04
C ASN A 176 -10.10 -3.44 3.25
N PHE A 177 -10.47 -2.79 4.36
CA PHE A 177 -9.84 -1.54 4.79
C PHE A 177 -8.43 -1.80 5.33
N THR A 178 -7.59 -0.77 5.29
CA THR A 178 -6.23 -0.81 5.82
C THR A 178 -6.01 0.28 6.86
N ASN A 179 -5.25 -0.03 7.91
CA ASN A 179 -4.90 0.85 9.02
C ASN A 179 -3.40 1.12 9.00
N GLU A 180 -2.98 2.07 8.21
CA GLU A 180 -1.55 2.37 8.01
C GLU A 180 -1.07 3.44 8.98
N GLY A 181 0.20 3.37 9.36
CA GLY A 181 0.81 4.38 10.21
C GLY A 181 0.83 5.77 9.57
N GLY A 182 0.38 6.77 10.31
CA GLY A 182 0.45 8.17 9.97
C GLY A 182 1.57 8.90 10.72
N VAL A 183 1.64 10.22 10.51
CA VAL A 183 2.54 11.13 11.23
C VAL A 183 1.92 11.52 12.58
N GLU A 184 2.74 11.94 13.55
CA GLU A 184 2.29 12.36 14.90
C GLU A 184 1.45 11.29 15.64
N GLY A 185 1.68 10.03 15.32
CA GLY A 185 1.00 8.93 15.99
C GLY A 185 -0.43 8.68 15.51
N THR A 186 -0.86 9.23 14.39
CA THR A 186 -2.14 8.92 13.77
C THR A 186 -2.13 7.56 13.07
N ILE A 187 -3.32 7.07 12.79
CA ILE A 187 -3.57 5.94 11.90
C ILE A 187 -4.33 6.45 10.68
N ARG A 188 -3.89 6.07 9.51
CA ARG A 188 -4.59 6.32 8.26
C ARG A 188 -5.50 5.13 7.97
N LEU A 189 -6.78 5.25 8.33
CA LEU A 189 -7.80 4.29 7.93
C LEU A 189 -8.20 4.61 6.50
N LEU A 190 -7.88 3.71 5.56
CA LEU A 190 -8.14 3.96 4.15
C LEU A 190 -8.57 2.70 3.42
N LYS A 191 -9.17 2.91 2.27
CA LYS A 191 -9.46 1.86 1.29
C LYS A 191 -8.79 2.21 -0.03
N ASN A 192 -8.00 1.29 -0.56
CA ASN A 192 -7.51 1.35 -1.92
C ASN A 192 -8.67 1.00 -2.87
N ILE A 193 -8.86 1.81 -3.90
CA ILE A 193 -9.92 1.64 -4.89
C ILE A 193 -9.25 1.25 -6.21
N CYS A 194 -9.70 0.16 -6.80
CA CYS A 194 -9.18 -0.30 -8.09
C CYS A 194 -9.86 0.50 -9.23
N GLY A 195 -9.48 1.76 -9.44
CA GLY A 195 -10.11 2.64 -10.42
C GLY A 195 -9.41 2.67 -11.79
N MET A 196 -8.35 3.45 -11.90
CA MET A 196 -7.64 3.67 -13.18
C MET A 196 -7.04 2.39 -13.79
N TRP A 197 -6.78 1.37 -12.99
CA TRP A 197 -6.32 0.08 -13.47
C TRP A 197 -7.27 -0.55 -14.49
N LEU A 198 -8.59 -0.52 -14.23
CA LEU A 198 -9.59 -1.05 -15.15
C LEU A 198 -9.55 -0.29 -16.48
N LEU A 199 -9.52 1.05 -16.41
CA LEU A 199 -9.43 1.88 -17.60
C LEU A 199 -8.14 1.64 -18.37
N GLU A 200 -6.99 1.53 -17.70
CA GLU A 200 -5.71 1.23 -18.36
C GLU A 200 -5.74 -0.11 -19.08
N ARG A 201 -6.33 -1.13 -18.49
CA ARG A 201 -6.48 -2.45 -19.13
C ARG A 201 -7.38 -2.38 -20.36
N CYS A 202 -8.51 -1.65 -20.28
CA CYS A 202 -9.36 -1.42 -21.43
C CYS A 202 -8.62 -0.62 -22.52
N ARG A 203 -7.89 0.43 -22.13
CA ARG A 203 -7.13 1.31 -23.04
C ARG A 203 -6.10 0.53 -23.87
N LEU A 204 -5.39 -0.41 -23.24
CA LEU A 204 -4.46 -1.30 -23.94
C LEU A 204 -5.17 -2.15 -25.01
N ASN A 205 -6.36 -2.67 -24.72
CA ASN A 205 -7.16 -3.42 -25.68
C ASN A 205 -7.67 -2.52 -26.83
N TRP A 206 -7.83 -1.22 -26.60
CA TRP A 206 -8.27 -0.24 -27.60
C TRP A 206 -7.13 0.41 -28.39
N GLY A 207 -5.92 -0.22 -28.40
CA GLY A 207 -4.78 0.27 -29.14
C GLY A 207 -4.16 1.54 -28.57
N ASP A 208 -4.08 1.66 -27.25
CA ASP A 208 -3.47 2.78 -26.53
C ASP A 208 -4.09 4.14 -26.86
N THR A 209 -5.42 4.17 -26.99
CA THR A 209 -6.19 5.40 -27.27
C THR A 209 -5.89 6.48 -26.22
N SER A 210 -5.67 7.71 -26.67
CA SER A 210 -5.33 8.83 -25.78
C SER A 210 -6.47 9.20 -24.81
N TYR A 211 -6.14 9.65 -23.61
CA TYR A 211 -7.13 10.06 -22.61
C TYR A 211 -8.08 11.19 -23.10
N PRO A 212 -7.62 12.25 -23.80
CA PRO A 212 -8.52 13.25 -24.31
C PRO A 212 -9.62 12.69 -25.21
N VAL A 213 -9.29 11.71 -26.07
CA VAL A 213 -10.28 11.06 -26.94
C VAL A 213 -11.29 10.28 -26.10
N LEU A 214 -10.82 9.50 -25.12
CA LEU A 214 -11.69 8.73 -24.22
C LEU A 214 -12.62 9.63 -23.41
N ILE A 215 -12.13 10.77 -22.94
CA ILE A 215 -12.93 11.76 -22.20
C ILE A 215 -14.01 12.34 -23.11
N CYS A 216 -13.68 12.74 -24.34
CA CYS A 216 -14.67 13.23 -25.29
C CYS A 216 -15.76 12.18 -25.61
N GLU A 217 -15.36 10.92 -25.80
CA GLU A 217 -16.32 9.84 -26.02
C GLU A 217 -17.22 9.61 -24.80
N ALA A 218 -16.66 9.69 -23.59
CA ALA A 218 -17.39 9.56 -22.34
C ALA A 218 -18.38 10.70 -22.13
N ASP A 219 -17.99 11.95 -22.41
CA ASP A 219 -18.84 13.12 -22.25
C ASP A 219 -20.04 13.11 -23.21
N ALA A 220 -19.92 12.41 -24.34
CA ALA A 220 -21.02 12.19 -25.27
C ALA A 220 -21.98 11.06 -24.83
N CYS A 221 -21.72 10.39 -23.71
CA CYS A 221 -22.51 9.29 -23.20
C CYS A 221 -23.28 9.68 -21.93
N GLU A 222 -24.41 8.98 -21.67
CA GLU A 222 -25.15 9.11 -20.42
C GLU A 222 -24.33 8.65 -19.24
N PRO A 223 -24.18 9.48 -18.17
CA PRO A 223 -23.37 9.10 -17.02
C PRO A 223 -24.07 8.07 -16.13
N PHE A 224 -23.26 7.23 -15.46
CA PHE A 224 -23.68 6.28 -14.41
C PHE A 224 -24.78 5.31 -14.85
N ARG A 225 -24.84 4.97 -16.14
CA ARG A 225 -25.80 4.01 -16.66
C ARG A 225 -25.60 2.60 -16.10
N SER A 226 -24.35 2.27 -15.78
CA SER A 226 -23.96 1.04 -15.10
C SER A 226 -22.88 1.35 -14.08
N LEU A 227 -22.93 0.68 -12.92
CA LEU A 227 -21.95 0.84 -11.86
C LEU A 227 -21.34 -0.51 -11.53
N ILE A 228 -20.03 -0.57 -11.47
CA ILE A 228 -19.30 -1.78 -11.11
C ILE A 228 -18.66 -1.62 -9.72
N ASN A 229 -18.52 -2.73 -9.00
CA ASN A 229 -17.63 -2.78 -7.86
C ASN A 229 -16.21 -3.07 -8.36
N PRO A 230 -15.30 -2.09 -8.40
CA PRO A 230 -13.96 -2.27 -8.97
C PRO A 230 -13.09 -3.25 -8.16
N ASP A 231 -13.49 -3.60 -6.95
CA ASP A 231 -12.78 -4.53 -6.07
C ASP A 231 -13.29 -5.98 -6.19
N ASP A 232 -14.19 -6.26 -7.13
CA ASP A 232 -14.66 -7.62 -7.40
C ASP A 232 -13.53 -8.47 -8.00
N ASP A 233 -13.44 -9.72 -7.58
CA ASP A 233 -12.37 -10.64 -8.01
C ASP A 233 -12.31 -10.82 -9.54
N CYS A 234 -13.42 -10.65 -10.24
CA CYS A 234 -13.46 -10.72 -11.71
C CYS A 234 -12.59 -9.65 -12.40
N PHE A 235 -12.28 -8.55 -11.70
CA PHE A 235 -11.44 -7.46 -12.20
C PHE A 235 -9.96 -7.54 -11.75
N ALA A 236 -9.58 -8.52 -10.93
CA ALA A 236 -8.24 -8.60 -10.37
C ALA A 236 -7.16 -8.70 -11.45
N ASN A 237 -7.33 -9.57 -12.44
CA ASN A 237 -6.44 -9.68 -13.60
C ASN A 237 -7.08 -10.48 -14.75
N PRO A 238 -8.19 -10.04 -15.34
CA PRO A 238 -8.81 -10.74 -16.47
C PRO A 238 -7.93 -10.61 -17.72
N ALA A 239 -8.03 -11.59 -18.60
CA ALA A 239 -7.36 -11.53 -19.91
C ALA A 239 -7.92 -10.39 -20.79
N ASP A 240 -9.21 -10.10 -20.64
CA ASP A 240 -9.95 -9.03 -21.33
C ASP A 240 -10.83 -8.29 -20.32
N MET A 241 -10.44 -7.06 -19.99
CA MET A 241 -11.14 -6.25 -18.99
C MET A 241 -12.50 -5.78 -19.48
N GLU A 242 -12.64 -5.43 -20.75
CA GLU A 242 -13.91 -4.97 -21.32
C GLU A 242 -14.97 -6.09 -21.28
N LYS A 243 -14.54 -7.31 -21.63
CA LYS A 243 -15.39 -8.50 -21.51
C LYS A 243 -15.78 -8.78 -20.06
N ALA A 244 -14.85 -8.66 -19.11
CA ALA A 244 -15.14 -8.83 -17.68
C ALA A 244 -16.16 -7.80 -17.19
N ILE A 245 -16.07 -6.53 -17.59
CA ILE A 245 -17.05 -5.50 -17.28
C ILE A 245 -18.43 -5.86 -17.87
N ALA A 246 -18.47 -6.28 -19.12
CA ALA A 246 -19.72 -6.68 -19.77
C ALA A 246 -20.38 -7.88 -19.08
N GLU A 247 -19.60 -8.87 -18.67
CA GLU A 247 -20.08 -10.06 -17.93
C GLU A 247 -20.58 -9.69 -16.53
N TYR A 248 -19.87 -8.81 -15.83
CA TYR A 248 -20.30 -8.28 -14.53
C TYR A 248 -21.64 -7.54 -14.64
N CYS A 249 -21.80 -6.66 -15.63
CA CYS A 249 -23.06 -5.94 -15.85
C CYS A 249 -24.22 -6.91 -16.13
N ARG A 250 -24.01 -7.96 -16.94
CA ARG A 250 -25.03 -8.99 -17.17
C ARG A 250 -25.39 -9.73 -15.88
N ALA A 251 -24.40 -10.15 -15.12
CA ALA A 251 -24.60 -10.90 -13.87
C ALA A 251 -25.34 -10.08 -12.80
N THR A 252 -25.15 -8.76 -12.79
CA THR A 252 -25.81 -7.84 -11.85
C THR A 252 -27.11 -7.21 -12.40
N GLY A 253 -27.56 -7.62 -13.60
CA GLY A 253 -28.80 -7.13 -14.21
C GLY A 253 -28.73 -5.68 -14.69
N GLN A 254 -27.53 -5.17 -14.96
CA GLN A 254 -27.29 -3.80 -15.44
C GLN A 254 -27.15 -3.75 -16.97
N ALA A 255 -27.28 -2.55 -17.53
CA ALA A 255 -27.05 -2.34 -18.94
C ALA A 255 -25.59 -2.64 -19.31
N VAL A 256 -25.37 -3.43 -20.34
CA VAL A 256 -24.02 -3.72 -20.83
C VAL A 256 -23.51 -2.52 -21.62
N PRO A 257 -22.32 -1.97 -21.34
CA PRO A 257 -21.75 -0.89 -22.12
C PRO A 257 -21.33 -1.40 -23.51
N GLU A 258 -21.91 -0.80 -24.56
CA GLU A 258 -21.68 -1.20 -25.97
C GLU A 258 -20.65 -0.34 -26.69
N LYS A 259 -20.21 0.74 -26.06
CA LYS A 259 -19.24 1.71 -26.62
C LYS A 259 -18.20 2.06 -25.58
N ARG A 260 -16.96 2.36 -26.02
CA ARG A 260 -15.87 2.78 -25.15
C ARG A 260 -16.27 3.93 -24.21
N GLY A 261 -16.97 4.95 -24.75
CA GLY A 261 -17.46 6.06 -23.95
C GLY A 261 -18.35 5.65 -22.78
N LEU A 262 -19.18 4.62 -22.93
CA LEU A 262 -20.00 4.06 -21.84
C LEU A 262 -19.20 3.25 -20.81
N VAL A 263 -18.09 2.63 -21.23
CA VAL A 263 -17.17 1.95 -20.30
C VAL A 263 -16.41 2.97 -19.44
N VAL A 264 -16.09 4.12 -20.00
CA VAL A 264 -15.31 5.18 -19.33
C VAL A 264 -16.21 6.05 -18.44
N ARG A 265 -17.47 6.23 -18.81
CA ARG A 265 -18.43 7.12 -18.14
C ARG A 265 -19.06 6.50 -16.91
#